data_e0e217755be56c1164fd16ddb6ccc123
#
_entry.id   e0e217755be56c1164fd16ddb6ccc123
#
_cell.length_a   1.000
_cell.length_b   1.000
_cell.length_c   1.000
_cell.angle_alpha   90.00
_cell.angle_beta   90.00
_cell.angle_gamma   90.00
#
_symmetry.space_group_name_H-M   'P 1'
#
loop_
_entity.id
_entity.type
_entity.pdbx_description
1 polymer ?
#
loop_
_entity_poly.entity_id
_entity_poly.type
_entity_poly.pdbx_seq_one_letter_code
_entity_poly.pdbx_strand_id
1 'polypeptide(L)'
;MLEALWMWRQFPRQIASDLLTLPGGRHIKHWLRGTRGADGDLILSSYELLLILENLPETSAFKSQAERGGRWIPRQQMLAELVNESYRFRSSFQAANSENAEAGFDTADIEFVDPVVRAENDKAAAAKDAADGQAQNTFEHKLGYYG
;
A
#
# COMPACT_ATOMS: atom_id res chain seq x y z
N MET A 1 20.87 16.35 -11.44
CA MET A 1 19.86 17.39 -11.17
C MET A 1 18.47 17.00 -11.70
N LEU A 2 18.32 16.59 -12.95
CA LEU A 2 17.01 16.23 -13.55
C LEU A 2 16.33 15.05 -12.83
N GLU A 3 17.06 14.03 -12.44
CA GLU A 3 16.56 12.85 -11.75
C GLU A 3 15.98 13.17 -10.36
N ALA A 4 16.69 13.94 -9.54
CA ALA A 4 16.20 14.39 -8.23
C ALA A 4 14.90 15.20 -8.36
N LEU A 5 14.80 16.04 -9.39
CA LEU A 5 13.60 16.82 -9.68
C LEU A 5 12.44 15.93 -10.14
N TRP A 6 12.73 14.91 -10.95
CA TRP A 6 11.72 13.95 -11.40
C TRP A 6 11.18 13.15 -10.22
N MET A 7 12.03 12.57 -9.37
CA MET A 7 11.63 11.84 -8.17
C MET A 7 10.78 12.70 -7.23
N TRP A 8 11.22 13.94 -7.00
CA TRP A 8 10.46 14.90 -6.18
C TRP A 8 9.06 15.18 -6.75
N ARG A 9 8.91 15.34 -8.06
CA ARG A 9 7.61 15.58 -8.69
C ARG A 9 6.65 14.40 -8.54
N GLN A 10 7.17 13.19 -8.56
CA GLN A 10 6.36 11.96 -8.41
C GLN A 10 5.98 11.69 -6.96
N PHE A 11 6.89 11.90 -6.00
CA PHE A 11 6.74 11.47 -4.61
C PHE A 11 7.02 12.59 -3.58
N PRO A 12 6.41 13.78 -3.71
CA PRO A 12 6.79 14.94 -2.89
C PRO A 12 6.51 14.75 -1.39
N ARG A 13 5.38 14.12 -1.05
CA ARG A 13 4.99 13.90 0.35
C ARG A 13 5.88 12.85 1.02
N GLN A 14 6.16 11.77 0.32
CA GLN A 14 6.96 10.65 0.81
C GLN A 14 8.40 11.10 1.07
N ILE A 15 9.02 11.76 0.11
CA ILE A 15 10.39 12.30 0.24
C ILE A 15 10.45 13.32 1.38
N ALA A 16 9.49 14.24 1.48
CA ALA A 16 9.47 15.21 2.57
C ALA A 16 9.33 14.53 3.94
N SER A 17 8.47 13.52 4.06
CA SER A 17 8.28 12.75 5.29
C SER A 17 9.57 12.04 5.71
N ASP A 18 10.20 11.32 4.78
CA ASP A 18 11.41 10.55 5.08
C ASP A 18 12.59 11.46 5.48
N LEU A 19 12.77 12.61 4.80
CA LEU A 19 13.82 13.59 5.15
C LEU A 19 13.63 14.17 6.57
N LEU A 20 12.39 14.32 7.03
CA LEU A 20 12.08 14.78 8.38
C LEU A 20 12.42 13.76 9.47
N THR A 21 12.38 12.47 9.13
CA THR A 21 12.68 11.38 10.07
C THR A 21 14.17 11.10 10.22
N LEU A 22 14.99 11.61 9.29
CA LEU A 22 16.43 11.40 9.31
C LEU A 22 17.13 12.23 10.40
N PRO A 23 18.17 11.67 11.04
CA PRO A 23 19.01 12.43 11.97
C PRO A 23 19.60 13.69 11.30
N GLY A 24 19.49 14.82 11.99
CA GLY A 24 19.98 16.11 11.49
C GLY A 24 18.90 17.01 10.86
N GLY A 25 17.63 16.55 10.80
CA GLY A 25 16.49 17.42 10.46
C GLY A 25 16.59 18.10 9.10
N ARG A 26 17.03 17.38 8.07
CA ARG A 26 17.16 17.92 6.72
C ARG A 26 15.78 18.14 6.12
N HIS A 27 15.47 19.39 5.79
CA HIS A 27 14.22 19.73 5.14
C HIS A 27 14.39 19.85 3.63
N ILE A 28 13.46 19.30 2.88
CA ILE A 28 13.42 19.42 1.40
C ILE A 28 13.44 20.89 0.94
N LYS A 29 12.92 21.82 1.74
CA LYS A 29 12.99 23.27 1.45
C LYS A 29 14.40 23.79 1.30
N HIS A 30 15.42 23.19 1.93
CA HIS A 30 16.81 23.59 1.77
C HIS A 30 17.31 23.30 0.35
N TRP A 31 16.93 22.14 -0.19
CA TRP A 31 17.21 21.80 -1.58
C TRP A 31 16.44 22.70 -2.57
N LEU A 32 15.14 22.88 -2.36
CA LEU A 32 14.29 23.70 -3.26
C LEU A 32 14.73 25.17 -3.32
N ARG A 33 15.23 25.72 -2.22
CA ARG A 33 15.69 27.12 -2.12
C ARG A 33 17.18 27.31 -2.39
N GLY A 34 17.95 26.22 -2.53
CA GLY A 34 19.40 26.28 -2.63
C GLY A 34 20.04 26.91 -1.38
N THR A 35 19.50 26.60 -0.19
CA THR A 35 19.98 27.18 1.07
C THR A 35 21.43 26.74 1.33
N ARG A 36 22.29 27.71 1.69
CA ARG A 36 23.70 27.46 2.02
C ARG A 36 23.95 27.53 3.51
N GLY A 37 24.89 26.70 3.98
CA GLY A 37 25.38 26.73 5.36
C GLY A 37 26.34 27.92 5.63
N ALA A 38 26.85 27.96 6.84
CA ALA A 38 27.83 29.01 7.25
C ALA A 38 29.17 28.89 6.49
N ASP A 39 29.48 27.71 5.99
CA ASP A 39 30.64 27.39 5.16
C ASP A 39 30.48 27.77 3.68
N GLY A 40 29.27 28.20 3.28
CA GLY A 40 28.92 28.54 1.91
C GLY A 40 28.44 27.35 1.05
N ASP A 41 28.53 26.14 1.54
CA ASP A 41 28.09 24.95 0.85
C ASP A 41 26.55 24.76 0.93
N LEU A 42 25.96 24.05 -0.04
CA LEU A 42 24.54 23.73 -0.02
C LEU A 42 24.24 22.80 1.16
N ILE A 43 23.24 23.15 1.98
CA ILE A 43 22.77 22.30 3.09
C ILE A 43 22.24 20.96 2.58
N LEU A 44 21.65 20.96 1.38
CA LEU A 44 21.21 19.76 0.68
C LEU A 44 21.37 19.97 -0.82
N SER A 45 22.33 19.29 -1.41
CA SER A 45 22.55 19.28 -2.85
C SER A 45 21.68 18.22 -3.54
N SER A 46 21.52 18.30 -4.87
CA SER A 46 20.81 17.27 -5.64
C SER A 46 21.49 15.91 -5.57
N TYR A 47 22.80 15.88 -5.48
CA TYR A 47 23.58 14.65 -5.33
C TYR A 47 23.34 14.00 -3.96
N GLU A 48 23.40 14.79 -2.89
CA GLU A 48 23.11 14.29 -1.54
C GLU A 48 21.67 13.82 -1.41
N LEU A 49 20.71 14.52 -2.02
CA LEU A 49 19.32 14.09 -2.03
C LEU A 49 19.17 12.71 -2.69
N LEU A 50 19.75 12.49 -3.86
CA LEU A 50 19.74 11.18 -4.52
C LEU A 50 20.39 10.10 -3.68
N LEU A 51 21.57 10.37 -3.12
CA LEU A 51 22.27 9.44 -2.25
C LEU A 51 21.45 9.06 -1.01
N ILE A 52 20.74 10.03 -0.42
CA ILE A 52 19.81 9.77 0.69
C ILE A 52 18.68 8.86 0.23
N LEU A 53 18.03 9.17 -0.90
CA LEU A 53 16.90 8.39 -1.40
C LEU A 53 17.28 6.93 -1.72
N GLU A 54 18.45 6.71 -2.30
CA GLU A 54 19.00 5.38 -2.57
C GLU A 54 19.24 4.57 -1.29
N ASN A 55 19.73 5.23 -0.23
CA ASN A 55 20.10 4.59 1.03
C ASN A 55 18.98 4.59 2.08
N LEU A 56 17.77 5.03 1.74
CA LEU A 56 16.62 4.91 2.64
C LEU A 56 16.33 3.44 2.98
N PRO A 57 15.85 3.16 4.20
CA PRO A 57 15.43 1.81 4.56
C PRO A 57 14.22 1.37 3.72
N GLU A 58 14.06 0.06 3.54
CA GLU A 58 12.94 -0.55 2.82
C GLU A 58 11.56 -0.14 3.37
N THR A 59 11.51 0.24 4.66
CA THR A 59 10.30 0.69 5.34
C THR A 59 10.01 2.18 5.14
N SER A 60 10.84 2.92 4.41
CA SER A 60 10.63 4.34 4.15
C SER A 60 9.37 4.56 3.30
N ALA A 61 8.75 5.73 3.47
CA ALA A 61 7.56 6.10 2.71
C ALA A 61 7.85 6.20 1.21
N PHE A 62 9.02 6.74 0.85
CA PHE A 62 9.45 6.87 -0.53
C PHE A 62 9.64 5.50 -1.19
N LYS A 63 10.47 4.59 -0.63
CA LYS A 63 10.69 3.26 -1.22
C LYS A 63 9.42 2.43 -1.24
N SER A 64 8.60 2.50 -0.18
CA SER A 64 7.30 1.84 -0.15
C SER A 64 6.43 2.23 -1.34
N GLN A 65 6.35 3.52 -1.64
CA GLN A 65 5.50 3.99 -2.74
C GLN A 65 6.16 3.84 -4.11
N ALA A 66 7.45 4.16 -4.24
CA ALA A 66 8.15 4.17 -5.53
C ALA A 66 8.41 2.76 -6.07
N GLU A 67 8.80 1.82 -5.19
CA GLU A 67 9.18 0.47 -5.58
C GLU A 67 8.02 -0.52 -5.50
N ARG A 68 7.11 -0.33 -4.56
CA ARG A 68 6.04 -1.30 -4.26
C ARG A 68 4.61 -0.78 -4.44
N GLY A 69 4.44 0.49 -4.83
CA GLY A 69 3.11 1.10 -4.95
C GLY A 69 2.32 1.12 -3.64
N GLY A 70 3.02 1.13 -2.49
CA GLY A 70 2.41 1.07 -1.16
C GLY A 70 2.16 -0.35 -0.63
N ARG A 71 2.49 -1.40 -1.38
CA ARG A 71 2.35 -2.80 -0.93
C ARG A 71 3.28 -3.12 0.23
N TRP A 72 2.91 -4.12 1.00
CA TRP A 72 3.71 -4.61 2.11
C TRP A 72 5.08 -5.14 1.66
N ILE A 73 6.08 -4.96 2.50
CA ILE A 73 7.38 -5.63 2.32
C ILE A 73 7.22 -7.14 2.54
N PRO A 74 8.10 -7.99 1.95
CA PRO A 74 8.01 -9.44 2.08
C PRO A 74 7.89 -9.95 3.51
N ARG A 75 8.57 -9.30 4.44
CA ARG A 75 8.48 -9.63 5.88
C ARG A 75 7.08 -9.41 6.45
N GLN A 76 6.39 -8.33 6.06
CA GLN A 76 5.02 -8.07 6.51
C GLN A 76 4.04 -9.07 5.91
N GLN A 77 4.22 -9.42 4.63
CA GLN A 77 3.43 -10.45 3.95
C GLN A 77 3.59 -11.80 4.65
N MET A 78 4.82 -12.21 4.97
CA MET A 78 5.08 -13.46 5.67
C MET A 78 4.46 -13.48 7.08
N LEU A 79 4.53 -12.37 7.82
CA LEU A 79 3.91 -12.26 9.14
C LEU A 79 2.37 -12.32 9.04
N ALA A 80 1.77 -11.66 8.08
CA ALA A 80 0.33 -11.71 7.85
C ALA A 80 -0.12 -13.14 7.53
N GLU A 81 0.61 -13.84 6.65
CA GLU A 81 0.30 -15.23 6.30
C GLU A 81 0.40 -16.16 7.51
N LEU A 82 1.45 -16.03 8.33
CA LEU A 82 1.59 -16.81 9.56
C LEU A 82 0.42 -16.58 10.54
N VAL A 83 -0.02 -15.34 10.68
CA VAL A 83 -1.17 -15.01 11.53
C VAL A 83 -2.46 -15.59 10.94
N ASN A 84 -2.67 -15.44 9.62
CA ASN A 84 -3.84 -15.98 8.93
C ASN A 84 -3.92 -17.51 9.06
N GLU A 85 -2.81 -18.21 8.86
CA GLU A 85 -2.73 -19.67 9.07
C GLU A 85 -3.06 -20.06 10.52
N SER A 86 -2.61 -19.28 11.50
CA SER A 86 -2.94 -19.50 12.91
C SER A 86 -4.45 -19.35 13.15
N TYR A 87 -5.11 -18.37 12.54
CA TYR A 87 -6.58 -18.22 12.64
C TYR A 87 -7.31 -19.36 11.97
N ARG A 88 -6.92 -19.75 10.76
CA ARG A 88 -7.50 -20.89 10.03
C ARG A 88 -7.38 -22.18 10.82
N PHE A 89 -6.20 -22.44 11.39
CA PHE A 89 -5.97 -23.60 12.24
C PHE A 89 -6.88 -23.59 13.48
N ARG A 90 -6.97 -22.46 14.19
CA ARG A 90 -7.83 -22.33 15.37
C ARG A 90 -9.30 -22.55 15.04
N SER A 91 -9.80 -21.98 13.93
CA SER A 91 -11.18 -22.17 13.46
C SER A 91 -11.45 -23.65 13.14
N SER A 92 -10.54 -24.29 12.38
CA SER A 92 -10.65 -25.71 12.04
C SER A 92 -10.59 -26.62 13.26
N PHE A 93 -9.71 -26.33 14.22
CA PHE A 93 -9.61 -27.08 15.48
C PHE A 93 -10.89 -26.95 16.31
N GLN A 94 -11.46 -25.76 16.38
CA GLN A 94 -12.71 -25.51 17.10
C GLN A 94 -13.89 -26.24 16.44
N ALA A 95 -14.01 -26.19 15.13
CA ALA A 95 -15.03 -26.93 14.37
C ALA A 95 -14.92 -28.44 14.58
N ALA A 96 -13.67 -28.99 14.58
CA ALA A 96 -13.44 -30.43 14.74
C ALA A 96 -13.69 -30.94 16.17
N ASN A 97 -13.56 -30.09 17.20
CA ASN A 97 -13.68 -30.48 18.60
C ASN A 97 -14.95 -29.96 19.28
N SER A 98 -15.90 -29.38 18.56
CA SER A 98 -17.21 -29.02 19.09
C SER A 98 -18.28 -29.98 18.60
N GLU A 99 -19.31 -30.17 19.42
CA GLU A 99 -20.49 -30.98 19.06
C GLU A 99 -21.29 -30.35 17.90
N ASN A 100 -21.01 -29.07 17.59
CA ASN A 100 -21.67 -28.32 16.53
C ASN A 100 -20.65 -28.02 15.44
N ALA A 101 -20.77 -28.62 14.27
CA ALA A 101 -19.87 -28.44 13.13
C ALA A 101 -19.77 -26.97 12.65
N GLU A 102 -20.75 -26.14 13.00
CA GLU A 102 -20.78 -24.71 12.71
C GLU A 102 -20.02 -23.84 13.73
N ALA A 103 -19.44 -24.44 14.76
CA ALA A 103 -18.74 -23.71 15.82
C ALA A 103 -17.39 -23.09 15.38
N GLY A 104 -16.88 -23.44 14.20
CA GLY A 104 -15.79 -22.73 13.56
C GLY A 104 -16.21 -21.28 13.24
N PHE A 105 -15.34 -20.31 13.51
CA PHE A 105 -15.60 -18.91 13.12
C PHE A 105 -15.14 -18.66 11.67
N ASP A 106 -15.85 -17.77 10.99
CA ASP A 106 -15.39 -17.30 9.68
C ASP A 106 -14.09 -16.48 9.84
N THR A 107 -13.08 -16.87 9.11
CA THR A 107 -11.78 -16.20 9.14
C THR A 107 -11.66 -15.09 8.10
N ALA A 108 -12.58 -15.00 7.15
CA ALA A 108 -12.49 -14.04 6.05
C ALA A 108 -12.47 -12.57 6.53
N ASP A 109 -13.26 -12.25 7.56
CA ASP A 109 -13.36 -10.89 8.10
C ASP A 109 -12.15 -10.46 8.93
N ILE A 110 -11.35 -11.44 9.40
CA ILE A 110 -10.18 -11.18 10.26
C ILE A 110 -8.86 -11.45 9.57
N GLU A 111 -8.86 -11.86 8.31
CA GLU A 111 -7.63 -12.07 7.56
C GLU A 111 -6.88 -10.75 7.32
N PHE A 112 -5.58 -10.80 7.59
CA PHE A 112 -4.67 -9.71 7.28
C PHE A 112 -4.33 -9.76 5.79
N VAL A 113 -4.84 -8.80 5.05
CA VAL A 113 -4.60 -8.64 3.61
C VAL A 113 -3.90 -7.31 3.37
N ASP A 114 -2.91 -7.32 2.48
CA ASP A 114 -2.23 -6.09 2.03
C ASP A 114 -3.28 -5.05 1.59
N PRO A 115 -3.23 -3.81 2.13
CA PRO A 115 -4.22 -2.78 1.82
C PRO A 115 -4.37 -2.48 0.34
N VAL A 116 -3.29 -2.57 -0.44
CA VAL A 116 -3.33 -2.35 -1.89
C VAL A 116 -4.05 -3.50 -2.58
N VAL A 117 -3.73 -4.75 -2.20
CA VAL A 117 -4.40 -5.94 -2.73
C VAL A 117 -5.89 -5.93 -2.36
N ARG A 118 -6.24 -5.55 -1.13
CA ARG A 118 -7.63 -5.40 -0.72
C ARG A 118 -8.37 -4.40 -1.59
N ALA A 119 -7.79 -3.20 -1.79
CA ALA A 119 -8.40 -2.17 -2.62
C ALA A 119 -8.52 -2.58 -4.11
N GLU A 120 -7.58 -3.38 -4.63
CA GLU A 120 -7.66 -3.96 -5.97
C GLU A 120 -8.80 -4.99 -6.06
N ASN A 121 -8.96 -5.86 -5.06
CA ASN A 121 -10.02 -6.85 -4.98
C ASN A 121 -11.40 -6.18 -4.86
N ASP A 122 -11.54 -5.16 -4.01
CA ASP A 122 -12.77 -4.40 -3.83
C ASP A 122 -13.21 -3.73 -5.15
N LYS A 123 -12.25 -3.16 -5.88
CA LYS A 123 -12.49 -2.60 -7.22
C LYS A 123 -12.96 -3.66 -8.22
N ALA A 124 -12.31 -4.83 -8.20
CA ALA A 124 -12.67 -5.92 -9.10
C ALA A 124 -14.07 -6.46 -8.80
N ALA A 125 -14.41 -6.60 -7.50
CA ALA A 125 -15.74 -7.00 -7.06
C ALA A 125 -16.82 -5.99 -7.51
N ALA A 126 -16.60 -4.70 -7.24
CA ALA A 126 -17.52 -3.64 -7.66
C ALA A 126 -17.70 -3.56 -9.19
N ALA A 127 -16.64 -3.79 -9.96
CA ALA A 127 -16.72 -3.82 -11.42
C ALA A 127 -17.54 -5.02 -11.92
N LYS A 128 -17.39 -6.19 -11.26
CA LYS A 128 -18.17 -7.38 -11.57
C LYS A 128 -19.66 -7.17 -11.24
N ASP A 129 -19.97 -6.66 -10.07
CA ASP A 129 -21.35 -6.38 -9.65
C ASP A 129 -22.05 -5.39 -10.60
N ALA A 130 -21.31 -4.36 -11.05
CA ALA A 130 -21.81 -3.40 -12.04
C ALA A 130 -22.08 -4.07 -13.40
N ALA A 131 -21.20 -4.97 -13.84
CA ALA A 131 -21.38 -5.71 -15.10
C ALA A 131 -22.56 -6.68 -15.02
N ASP A 132 -22.71 -7.40 -13.91
CA ASP A 132 -23.81 -8.32 -13.67
C ASP A 132 -25.16 -7.56 -13.61
N GLY A 133 -25.20 -6.41 -12.93
CA GLY A 133 -26.39 -5.54 -12.89
C GLY A 133 -26.77 -5.00 -14.27
N GLN A 134 -25.81 -4.63 -15.12
CA GLN A 134 -26.07 -4.21 -16.50
C GLN A 134 -26.61 -5.36 -17.35
N ALA A 135 -26.05 -6.56 -17.20
CA ALA A 135 -26.52 -7.75 -17.90
C ALA A 135 -27.97 -8.10 -17.52
N GLN A 136 -28.29 -8.02 -16.23
CA GLN A 136 -29.63 -8.27 -15.71
C GLN A 136 -30.64 -7.26 -16.24
N ASN A 137 -30.33 -5.96 -16.18
CA ASN A 137 -31.18 -4.90 -16.74
C ASN A 137 -31.41 -5.06 -18.25
N THR A 138 -30.37 -5.47 -18.99
CA THR A 138 -30.48 -5.72 -20.43
C THR A 138 -31.37 -6.92 -20.71
N PHE A 139 -31.29 -7.96 -19.89
CA PHE A 139 -32.14 -9.17 -20.02
C PHE A 139 -33.60 -8.86 -19.70
N GLU A 140 -33.89 -8.15 -18.63
CA GLU A 140 -35.22 -7.69 -18.24
C GLU A 140 -35.86 -6.80 -19.30
N HIS A 141 -35.10 -5.88 -19.86
CA HIS A 141 -35.57 -5.03 -20.96
C HIS A 141 -35.91 -5.81 -22.23
N LYS A 142 -35.15 -6.86 -22.55
CA LYS A 142 -35.46 -7.75 -23.68
C LYS A 142 -36.69 -8.60 -23.44
N LEU A 143 -36.93 -9.07 -22.21
CA LEU A 143 -38.13 -9.84 -21.86
C LEU A 143 -39.38 -8.96 -21.85
N GLY A 144 -39.29 -7.71 -21.40
CA GLY A 144 -40.40 -6.76 -21.40
C GLY A 144 -40.89 -6.32 -22.81
N TYR A 145 -40.10 -6.59 -23.85
CA TYR A 145 -40.48 -6.27 -25.22
C TYR A 145 -41.36 -7.33 -25.88
N TYR A 146 -41.61 -8.47 -25.25
CA TYR A 146 -42.42 -9.56 -25.71
C TYR A 146 -43.74 -9.75 -24.91
N GLY A 147 -44.11 -8.76 -24.12
CA GLY A 147 -45.35 -8.72 -23.35
C GLY A 147 -46.41 -7.82 -23.99
#